data_b7cb578ba7544842396da15341eaf3a9
#
_entry.id   b7cb578ba7544842396da15341eaf3a9
#
_cell.length_a   1.000
_cell.length_b   1.000
_cell.length_c   1.000
_cell.angle_alpha   90.00
_cell.angle_beta   90.00
_cell.angle_gamma   90.00
#
_symmetry.space_group_name_H-M   'P 1'
#
loop_
_entity.id
_entity.type
_entity.pdbx_description
1 polymer ?
#
loop_
_entity_poly.entity_id
_entity_poly.type
_entity_poly.pdbx_seq_one_letter_code
_entity_poly.pdbx_strand_id
1 'polypeptide(L)'
;MPSPLQWRISLEVQAPLAEVWEAVEDVSLIPAYHPEVRQVELLSGSTQRAVGTSYKCIVPSGKRAGWCLEQVVEHVPFERTTVAFPADSWGLSRLLGDFTTELSVAAAATPERTRVQLAARYVPQGWRAGLMNRLGLRWVMRRRARQTLDRLAKLIERRHAGAAA
;
A
#
# COMPACT_ATOMS: atom_id res chain seq x y z
N MET A 1 -9.30 -19.63 -3.89
CA MET A 1 -8.13 -19.61 -2.97
C MET A 1 -7.42 -18.28 -3.12
N PRO A 2 -6.93 -17.65 -2.06
CA PRO A 2 -6.17 -16.42 -2.18
C PRO A 2 -4.86 -16.67 -2.94
N SER A 3 -4.42 -15.69 -3.74
CA SER A 3 -3.16 -15.75 -4.47
C SER A 3 -1.96 -15.96 -3.54
N PRO A 4 -0.88 -16.62 -4.00
CA PRO A 4 0.26 -16.92 -3.16
C PRO A 4 0.97 -15.65 -2.69
N LEU A 5 1.46 -15.68 -1.45
CA LEU A 5 2.26 -14.61 -0.89
C LEU A 5 3.59 -14.51 -1.65
N GLN A 6 3.85 -13.34 -2.22
CA GLN A 6 5.07 -13.07 -2.96
C GLN A 6 6.15 -12.42 -2.10
N TRP A 7 5.75 -11.45 -1.27
CA TRP A 7 6.65 -10.83 -0.32
C TRP A 7 5.87 -10.23 0.86
N ARG A 8 6.58 -10.04 1.95
CA ARG A 8 6.11 -9.39 3.16
C ARG A 8 7.26 -8.57 3.74
N ILE A 9 6.95 -7.39 4.23
CA ILE A 9 7.87 -6.52 4.95
C ILE A 9 7.15 -5.94 6.16
N SER A 10 7.90 -5.63 7.22
CA SER A 10 7.36 -5.01 8.42
C SER A 10 8.36 -4.04 9.01
N LEU A 11 7.86 -3.08 9.78
CA LEU A 11 8.63 -2.18 10.61
C LEU A 11 7.81 -1.78 11.85
N GLU A 12 8.46 -1.19 12.83
CA GLU A 12 7.79 -0.58 13.98
C GLU A 12 7.80 0.94 13.82
N VAL A 13 6.65 1.56 14.15
CA VAL A 13 6.42 3.01 14.13
C VAL A 13 6.31 3.48 15.57
N GLN A 14 6.96 4.59 15.90
CA GLN A 14 6.92 5.22 17.22
C GLN A 14 5.66 6.08 17.36
N ALA A 15 4.50 5.43 17.38
CA ALA A 15 3.19 6.04 17.59
C ALA A 15 2.18 4.98 18.04
N PRO A 16 1.14 5.38 18.79
CA PRO A 16 0.04 4.50 19.17
C PRO A 16 -0.73 3.96 17.95
N LEU A 17 -1.32 2.77 18.09
CA LEU A 17 -2.03 2.08 17.01
C LEU A 17 -3.14 2.94 16.39
N ALA A 18 -3.88 3.71 17.19
CA ALA A 18 -4.96 4.56 16.70
C ALA A 18 -4.46 5.66 15.74
N GLU A 19 -3.33 6.31 16.04
CA GLU A 19 -2.74 7.33 15.18
C GLU A 19 -2.17 6.73 13.88
N VAL A 20 -1.57 5.54 13.97
CA VAL A 20 -1.10 4.80 12.80
C VAL A 20 -2.29 4.42 11.91
N TRP A 21 -3.37 3.92 12.51
CA TRP A 21 -4.56 3.53 11.78
C TRP A 21 -5.23 4.70 11.08
N GLU A 22 -5.39 5.84 11.75
CA GLU A 22 -5.93 7.07 11.15
C GLU A 22 -5.17 7.48 9.88
N ALA A 23 -3.84 7.42 9.92
CA ALA A 23 -3.02 7.72 8.75
C ALA A 23 -3.16 6.68 7.62
N VAL A 24 -3.41 5.42 7.97
CA VAL A 24 -3.63 4.34 6.99
C VAL A 24 -5.00 4.43 6.34
N GLU A 25 -6.02 4.85 7.08
CA GLU A 25 -7.40 4.96 6.58
C GLU A 25 -7.58 6.07 5.53
N ASP A 26 -6.85 7.16 5.65
CA ASP A 26 -7.00 8.32 4.77
C ASP A 26 -6.21 8.14 3.47
N VAL A 27 -6.89 7.80 2.38
CA VAL A 27 -6.27 7.63 1.05
C VAL A 27 -5.71 8.93 0.48
N SER A 28 -6.17 10.10 0.95
CA SER A 28 -5.64 11.40 0.52
C SER A 28 -4.19 11.61 0.95
N LEU A 29 -3.71 10.87 1.95
CA LEU A 29 -2.33 10.89 2.42
C LEU A 29 -1.36 10.06 1.58
N ILE A 30 -1.84 9.22 0.67
CA ILE A 30 -0.97 8.36 -0.17
C ILE A 30 0.15 9.15 -0.84
N PRO A 31 -0.08 10.33 -1.47
CA PRO A 31 1.01 11.09 -2.07
C PRO A 31 2.08 11.57 -1.10
N ALA A 32 1.76 11.68 0.19
CA ALA A 32 2.73 12.10 1.21
C ALA A 32 3.73 11.01 1.59
N TYR A 33 3.34 9.74 1.49
CA TYR A 33 4.19 8.63 1.87
C TYR A 33 4.56 7.67 0.71
N HIS A 34 3.77 7.60 -0.36
CA HIS A 34 4.13 6.77 -1.51
C HIS A 34 5.19 7.47 -2.38
N PRO A 35 6.32 6.84 -2.71
CA PRO A 35 7.44 7.50 -3.40
C PRO A 35 7.10 7.98 -4.81
N GLU A 36 6.14 7.34 -5.48
CA GLU A 36 5.84 7.56 -6.90
C GLU A 36 4.47 8.21 -7.13
N VAL A 37 3.51 8.07 -6.22
CA VAL A 37 2.17 8.67 -6.38
C VAL A 37 2.23 10.17 -6.13
N ARG A 38 1.70 10.95 -7.07
CA ARG A 38 1.63 12.41 -6.98
C ARG A 38 0.24 12.93 -6.63
N GLN A 39 -0.77 12.19 -7.02
CA GLN A 39 -2.16 12.58 -6.81
C GLN A 39 -3.01 11.33 -6.66
N VAL A 40 -4.07 11.46 -5.87
CA VAL A 40 -5.14 10.46 -5.74
C VAL A 40 -6.44 11.09 -6.24
N GLU A 41 -7.11 10.42 -7.16
CA GLU A 41 -8.44 10.78 -7.65
C GLU A 41 -9.46 9.81 -7.03
N LEU A 42 -10.33 10.35 -6.18
CA LEU A 42 -11.38 9.55 -5.53
C LEU A 42 -12.46 9.21 -6.55
N LEU A 43 -12.84 7.93 -6.61
CA LEU A 43 -13.93 7.45 -7.47
C LEU A 43 -15.18 7.12 -6.65
N SER A 44 -15.04 6.85 -5.36
CA SER A 44 -16.13 6.52 -4.44
C SER A 44 -16.60 7.70 -3.55
N GLY A 45 -16.02 8.88 -3.72
CA GLY A 45 -16.43 10.09 -3.00
C GLY A 45 -15.98 10.19 -1.53
N SER A 46 -15.25 9.22 -1.01
CA SER A 46 -14.74 9.19 0.37
C SER A 46 -13.23 9.03 0.41
N THR A 47 -12.57 9.78 1.29
CA THR A 47 -11.14 9.60 1.58
C THR A 47 -10.88 8.46 2.57
N GLN A 48 -11.92 8.02 3.30
CA GLN A 48 -11.80 6.94 4.27
C GLN A 48 -11.91 5.58 3.58
N ARG A 49 -11.02 4.65 3.96
CA ARG A 49 -11.06 3.28 3.45
C ARG A 49 -12.24 2.52 4.04
N ALA A 50 -13.01 1.90 3.17
CA ALA A 50 -14.05 0.94 3.48
C ALA A 50 -14.12 -0.06 2.33
N VAL A 51 -14.71 -1.22 2.52
CA VAL A 51 -14.92 -2.19 1.43
C VAL A 51 -15.69 -1.52 0.29
N GLY A 52 -15.15 -1.60 -0.93
CA GLY A 52 -15.71 -0.93 -2.12
C GLY A 52 -15.15 0.47 -2.38
N THR A 53 -14.45 1.11 -1.44
CA THR A 53 -13.73 2.38 -1.71
C THR A 53 -12.76 2.15 -2.87
N SER A 54 -12.88 3.00 -3.91
CA SER A 54 -12.01 2.94 -5.07
C SER A 54 -11.45 4.31 -5.41
N TYR A 55 -10.21 4.32 -5.85
CA TYR A 55 -9.46 5.52 -6.18
C TYR A 55 -8.39 5.21 -7.20
N LYS A 56 -7.96 6.25 -7.90
CA LYS A 56 -6.94 6.18 -8.94
C LYS A 56 -5.69 6.90 -8.46
N CYS A 57 -4.59 6.18 -8.40
CA CYS A 57 -3.28 6.76 -8.10
C CYS A 57 -2.59 7.21 -9.38
N ILE A 58 -2.22 8.48 -9.46
CA ILE A 58 -1.51 9.09 -10.59
C ILE A 58 -0.02 9.08 -10.30
N VAL A 59 0.73 8.49 -11.22
CA VAL A 59 2.19 8.34 -11.14
C VAL A 59 2.82 8.99 -12.35
N PRO A 60 3.75 9.93 -12.21
CA PRO A 60 4.49 10.49 -13.33
C PRO A 60 5.26 9.39 -14.07
N SER A 61 5.09 9.31 -15.38
CA SER A 61 5.77 8.33 -16.24
C SER A 61 6.25 8.98 -17.52
N GLY A 62 7.48 9.50 -17.52
CA GLY A 62 8.07 10.21 -18.66
C GLY A 62 7.22 11.42 -19.07
N LYS A 63 6.86 11.48 -20.36
CA LYS A 63 6.03 12.57 -20.93
C LYS A 63 4.52 12.42 -20.66
N ARG A 64 4.08 11.27 -20.13
CA ARG A 64 2.67 10.98 -19.84
C ARG A 64 2.53 10.55 -18.38
N ALA A 65 1.43 10.92 -17.74
CA ALA A 65 1.10 10.38 -16.45
C ALA A 65 0.65 8.92 -16.59
N GLY A 66 1.25 8.03 -15.81
CA GLY A 66 0.73 6.69 -15.58
C GLY A 66 -0.29 6.69 -14.47
N TRP A 67 -1.07 5.63 -14.36
CA TRP A 67 -2.06 5.48 -13.30
C TRP A 67 -2.27 4.00 -12.94
N CYS A 68 -2.69 3.78 -11.72
CA CYS A 68 -3.28 2.51 -11.30
C CYS A 68 -4.61 2.74 -10.58
N LEU A 69 -5.56 1.85 -10.80
CA LEU A 69 -6.81 1.78 -10.08
C LEU A 69 -6.62 0.89 -8.86
N GLU A 70 -7.05 1.38 -7.72
CA GLU A 70 -7.02 0.67 -6.45
C GLU A 70 -8.45 0.54 -5.90
N GLN A 71 -8.79 -0.64 -5.40
CA GLN A 71 -10.08 -0.93 -4.78
C GLN A 71 -9.89 -1.67 -3.46
N VAL A 72 -10.48 -1.16 -2.39
CA VAL A 72 -10.48 -1.83 -1.09
C VAL A 72 -11.43 -3.04 -1.17
N VAL A 73 -10.88 -4.23 -1.00
CA VAL A 73 -11.64 -5.49 -1.08
C VAL A 73 -11.85 -6.14 0.29
N GLU A 74 -11.04 -5.76 1.27
CA GLU A 74 -11.21 -6.16 2.67
C GLU A 74 -10.78 -5.00 3.58
N HIS A 75 -11.54 -4.78 4.65
CA HIS A 75 -11.25 -3.74 5.63
C HIS A 75 -11.72 -4.19 7.01
N VAL A 76 -10.78 -4.36 7.92
CA VAL A 76 -11.02 -4.66 9.33
C VAL A 76 -10.39 -3.53 10.14
N PRO A 77 -11.22 -2.64 10.73
CA PRO A 77 -10.73 -1.49 11.47
C PRO A 77 -9.70 -1.84 12.55
N PHE A 78 -8.63 -1.07 12.64
CA PHE A 78 -7.50 -1.25 13.55
C PHE A 78 -6.73 -2.57 13.41
N GLU A 79 -6.92 -3.28 12.31
CA GLU A 79 -6.26 -4.56 12.06
C GLU A 79 -5.62 -4.60 10.68
N ARG A 80 -6.42 -4.51 9.60
CA ARG A 80 -5.90 -4.62 8.23
C ARG A 80 -6.81 -4.01 7.17
N THR A 81 -6.21 -3.66 6.05
CA THR A 81 -6.90 -3.31 4.83
C THR A 81 -6.22 -4.01 3.64
N THR A 82 -7.03 -4.60 2.77
CA THR A 82 -6.55 -5.25 1.53
C THR A 82 -7.07 -4.49 0.33
N VAL A 83 -6.15 -4.16 -0.56
CA VAL A 83 -6.44 -3.39 -1.78
C VAL A 83 -6.10 -4.26 -2.99
N ALA A 84 -7.03 -4.34 -3.94
CA ALA A 84 -6.83 -4.97 -5.24
C ALA A 84 -6.45 -3.92 -6.29
N PHE A 85 -5.74 -4.35 -7.33
CA PHE A 85 -5.28 -3.53 -8.46
C PHE A 85 -5.92 -4.03 -9.76
N PRO A 86 -7.19 -3.70 -10.02
CA PRO A 86 -7.93 -4.25 -11.17
C PRO A 86 -7.45 -3.74 -12.52
N ALA A 87 -6.85 -2.55 -12.59
CA ALA A 87 -6.35 -1.97 -13.84
C ALA A 87 -5.20 -0.99 -13.60
N ASP A 88 -4.34 -0.85 -14.59
CA ASP A 88 -3.27 0.14 -14.63
C ASP A 88 -2.88 0.48 -16.07
N SER A 89 -2.16 1.59 -16.24
CA SER A 89 -1.72 2.07 -17.54
C SER A 89 -0.47 1.36 -18.09
N TRP A 90 0.21 0.54 -17.28
CA TRP A 90 1.46 -0.15 -17.67
C TRP A 90 1.24 -1.61 -18.02
N GLY A 91 0.05 -2.17 -17.75
CA GLY A 91 -0.27 -3.58 -17.96
C GLY A 91 0.24 -4.49 -16.84
N LEU A 92 0.61 -3.95 -15.69
CA LEU A 92 1.08 -4.73 -14.55
C LEU A 92 -0.03 -5.65 -14.02
N SER A 93 -1.27 -5.17 -13.96
CA SER A 93 -2.45 -5.94 -13.57
C SER A 93 -2.71 -7.16 -14.48
N ARG A 94 -2.30 -7.09 -15.76
CA ARG A 94 -2.37 -8.24 -16.69
C ARG A 94 -1.23 -9.23 -16.47
N LEU A 95 -0.05 -8.73 -16.07
CA LEU A 95 1.12 -9.57 -15.80
C LEU A 95 1.01 -10.27 -14.45
N LEU A 96 0.35 -9.64 -13.48
CA LEU A 96 0.21 -10.13 -12.11
C LEU A 96 -1.27 -10.33 -11.80
N GLY A 97 -1.80 -11.52 -12.16
CA GLY A 97 -3.19 -11.86 -11.88
C GLY A 97 -3.51 -11.83 -10.39
N ASP A 98 -4.72 -11.39 -10.06
CA ASP A 98 -5.23 -11.28 -8.68
C ASP A 98 -4.29 -10.49 -7.75
N PHE A 99 -3.69 -9.43 -8.30
CA PHE A 99 -2.74 -8.63 -7.53
C PHE A 99 -3.46 -7.88 -6.42
N THR A 100 -3.04 -8.16 -5.18
CA THR A 100 -3.50 -7.49 -3.97
C THR A 100 -2.32 -7.10 -3.08
N THR A 101 -2.49 -6.00 -2.34
CA THR A 101 -1.64 -5.65 -1.21
C THR A 101 -2.46 -5.59 0.06
N GLU A 102 -1.91 -6.12 1.13
CA GLU A 102 -2.48 -6.07 2.47
C GLU A 102 -1.58 -5.22 3.36
N LEU A 103 -2.13 -4.18 3.95
CA LEU A 103 -1.50 -3.43 5.02
C LEU A 103 -2.17 -3.83 6.33
N SER A 104 -1.39 -4.31 7.28
CA SER A 104 -1.87 -4.69 8.61
C SER A 104 -1.10 -3.97 9.70
N VAL A 105 -1.78 -3.71 10.81
CA VAL A 105 -1.23 -3.06 12.00
C VAL A 105 -1.47 -3.93 13.22
N ALA A 106 -0.55 -3.88 14.17
CA ALA A 106 -0.69 -4.57 15.45
C ALA A 106 0.09 -3.81 16.52
N ALA A 107 -0.39 -3.84 17.75
CA ALA A 107 0.37 -3.32 18.87
C ALA A 107 1.74 -4.01 18.95
N ALA A 108 2.79 -3.25 19.22
CA ALA A 108 4.12 -3.76 19.46
C ALA A 108 4.32 -4.08 20.96
N ALA A 109 5.56 -4.19 21.40
CA ALA A 109 5.87 -4.52 22.79
C ALA A 109 5.43 -3.44 23.81
N THR A 110 5.27 -2.19 23.35
CA THR A 110 4.80 -1.07 24.16
C THR A 110 3.60 -0.37 23.50
N PRO A 111 2.69 0.25 24.26
CA PRO A 111 1.52 0.95 23.71
C PRO A 111 1.86 2.10 22.76
N GLU A 112 3.05 2.70 22.91
CA GLU A 112 3.55 3.81 22.10
C GLU A 112 4.15 3.37 20.78
N ARG A 113 4.14 2.05 20.51
CA ARG A 113 4.70 1.47 19.29
C ARG A 113 3.69 0.59 18.58
N THR A 114 3.69 0.72 17.28
CA THR A 114 2.82 -0.08 16.41
C THR A 114 3.66 -0.79 15.35
N ARG A 115 3.46 -2.08 15.20
CA ARG A 115 4.01 -2.85 14.09
C ARG A 115 3.12 -2.65 12.87
N VAL A 116 3.71 -2.20 11.77
CA VAL A 116 3.07 -2.07 10.48
C VAL A 116 3.68 -3.08 9.52
N GLN A 117 2.83 -3.80 8.80
CA GLN A 117 3.25 -4.81 7.84
C GLN A 117 2.57 -4.55 6.50
N LEU A 118 3.32 -4.69 5.42
CA LEU A 118 2.82 -4.68 4.06
C LEU A 118 3.18 -6.00 3.37
N ALA A 119 2.19 -6.65 2.78
CA ALA A 119 2.33 -7.90 2.05
C ALA A 119 1.73 -7.78 0.66
N ALA A 120 2.25 -8.53 -0.30
CA ALA A 120 1.66 -8.62 -1.63
C ALA A 120 1.42 -10.06 -2.03
N ARG A 121 0.28 -10.27 -2.68
CA ARG A 121 -0.15 -11.55 -3.24
C ARG A 121 -0.48 -11.36 -4.71
N TYR A 122 -0.01 -12.24 -5.57
CA TYR A 122 -0.34 -12.27 -6.99
C TYR A 122 0.13 -13.56 -7.64
N VAL A 123 -0.40 -13.83 -8.83
CA VAL A 123 0.02 -14.95 -9.69
C VAL A 123 0.62 -14.39 -10.97
N PRO A 124 1.94 -14.55 -11.22
CA PRO A 124 2.52 -14.17 -12.51
C PRO A 124 1.84 -14.91 -13.67
N GLN A 125 1.33 -14.15 -14.65
CA GLN A 125 0.56 -14.69 -15.77
C GLN A 125 1.49 -15.10 -16.91
N GLY A 126 1.59 -16.41 -17.12
CA GLY A 126 2.44 -16.99 -18.15
C GLY A 126 3.94 -17.04 -17.81
N TRP A 127 4.70 -17.75 -18.66
CA TRP A 127 6.11 -18.04 -18.38
C TRP A 127 7.01 -16.78 -18.37
N ARG A 128 6.71 -15.78 -19.21
CA ARG A 128 7.47 -14.50 -19.25
C ARG A 128 7.31 -13.71 -17.95
N ALA A 129 6.08 -13.58 -17.47
CA ALA A 129 5.82 -12.91 -16.18
C ALA A 129 6.46 -13.68 -15.02
N GLY A 130 6.42 -15.01 -15.04
CA GLY A 130 7.10 -15.86 -14.07
C GLY A 130 8.61 -15.65 -14.06
N LEU A 131 9.23 -15.58 -15.23
CA LEU A 131 10.66 -15.31 -15.38
C LEU A 131 11.02 -13.90 -14.89
N MET A 132 10.29 -12.87 -15.32
CA MET A 132 10.48 -11.49 -14.85
C MET A 132 10.35 -11.38 -13.33
N ASN A 133 9.37 -12.06 -12.73
CA ASN A 133 9.17 -12.07 -11.29
C ASN A 133 10.38 -12.68 -10.56
N ARG A 134 10.93 -13.78 -11.08
CA ARG A 134 12.12 -14.42 -10.50
C ARG A 134 13.41 -13.60 -10.68
N LEU A 135 13.56 -12.91 -11.82
CA LEU A 135 14.77 -12.16 -12.15
C LEU A 135 14.88 -10.80 -11.49
N GLY A 136 13.77 -10.20 -11.02
CA GLY A 136 13.91 -8.91 -10.36
C GLY A 136 12.63 -8.17 -10.02
N LEU A 137 11.50 -8.42 -10.71
CA LEU A 137 10.26 -7.66 -10.46
C LEU A 137 9.84 -7.74 -8.99
N ARG A 138 9.85 -8.94 -8.40
CA ARG A 138 9.55 -9.16 -6.99
C ARG A 138 10.45 -8.33 -6.06
N TRP A 139 11.75 -8.26 -6.37
CA TRP A 139 12.71 -7.48 -5.58
C TRP A 139 12.45 -5.98 -5.70
N VAL A 140 12.21 -5.48 -6.92
CA VAL A 140 11.88 -4.06 -7.18
C VAL A 140 10.62 -3.66 -6.43
N MET A 141 9.55 -4.45 -6.53
CA MET A 141 8.28 -4.19 -5.83
C MET A 141 8.48 -4.18 -4.32
N ARG A 142 9.19 -5.16 -3.77
CA ARG A 142 9.52 -5.22 -2.35
C ARG A 142 10.31 -4.00 -1.88
N ARG A 143 11.30 -3.55 -2.66
CA ARG A 143 12.10 -2.36 -2.35
C ARG A 143 11.24 -1.09 -2.32
N ARG A 144 10.34 -0.92 -3.30
CA ARG A 144 9.39 0.21 -3.34
C ARG A 144 8.42 0.17 -2.16
N ALA A 145 7.90 -0.98 -1.85
CA ALA A 145 7.06 -1.18 -0.68
C ALA A 145 7.78 -0.80 0.62
N ARG A 146 9.06 -1.15 0.75
CA ARG A 146 9.89 -0.72 1.90
C ARG A 146 10.00 0.79 1.98
N GLN A 147 10.28 1.47 0.86
CA GLN A 147 10.33 2.93 0.82
C GLN A 147 8.99 3.58 1.20
N THR A 148 7.87 2.97 0.78
CA THR A 148 6.52 3.41 1.17
C THR A 148 6.33 3.31 2.67
N LEU A 149 6.64 2.18 3.29
CA LEU A 149 6.54 2.00 4.73
C LEU A 149 7.46 2.93 5.52
N ASP A 150 8.71 3.11 5.09
CA ASP A 150 9.67 4.00 5.74
C ASP A 150 9.18 5.47 5.72
N ARG A 151 8.55 5.89 4.61
CA ARG A 151 7.96 7.24 4.51
C ARG A 151 6.68 7.39 5.33
N LEU A 152 5.84 6.36 5.34
CA LEU A 152 4.64 6.32 6.19
C LEU A 152 5.00 6.45 7.65
N ALA A 153 5.97 5.67 8.13
CA ALA A 153 6.47 5.75 9.50
C ALA A 153 6.93 7.18 9.85
N LYS A 154 7.78 7.77 9.01
CA LYS A 154 8.26 9.15 9.21
C LYS A 154 7.14 10.19 9.20
N LEU A 155 6.10 10.01 8.39
CA LEU A 155 4.94 10.90 8.36
C LEU A 155 4.18 10.84 9.69
N ILE A 156 3.91 9.63 10.18
CA ILE A 156 3.17 9.39 11.41
C ILE A 156 3.96 9.91 12.63
N GLU A 157 5.23 9.55 12.72
CA GLU A 157 6.10 9.97 13.84
C GLU A 157 6.24 11.50 13.93
N ARG A 158 6.31 12.19 12.78
CA ARG A 158 6.31 13.66 12.76
C ARG A 158 4.99 14.25 13.23
N ARG A 159 3.85 13.66 12.87
CA ARG A 159 2.53 14.11 13.35
C ARG A 159 2.39 13.88 14.85
N HIS A 160 2.80 12.72 15.33
CA HIS A 160 2.78 12.37 16.75
C HIS A 160 3.64 13.35 17.57
N ALA A 161 4.86 13.63 17.15
CA ALA A 161 5.75 14.59 17.81
C ALA A 161 5.19 16.02 17.80
N GLY A 162 4.54 16.44 16.69
CA GLY A 162 3.90 17.75 16.60
C GLY A 162 2.63 17.90 17.43
N ALA A 163 1.92 16.81 17.73
CA ALA A 163 0.74 16.82 18.59
C ALA A 163 1.10 16.84 20.10
N ALA A 164 2.31 16.41 20.46
CA ALA A 164 2.83 16.38 21.82
C ALA A 164 3.54 17.67 22.25
N ALA A 165 3.74 18.64 21.34
CA ALA A 165 4.39 19.93 21.56
C ALA A 165 3.37 21.06 21.76
#